data_63740e37c0177fde31f8d17c956d9c6e
#
_entry.id   63740e37c0177fde31f8d17c956d9c6e
#
_cell.length_a   1.000
_cell.length_b   1.000
_cell.length_c   1.000
_cell.angle_alpha   90.00
_cell.angle_beta   90.00
_cell.angle_gamma   90.00
#
_symmetry.space_group_name_H-M   'P 1'
#
loop_
_entity.id
_entity.type
_entity.pdbx_description
1 polymer ?
#
loop_
_entity_poly.entity_id
_entity_poly.type
_entity_poly.pdbx_seq_one_letter_code
_entity_poly.pdbx_strand_id
1 'polypeptide(L)'
;MNLTYRYSAIQFTHWASSSGAAAFATTYLLNKGVPSGMVGFLLALAGLCSCLSQPVLASLADRAEKFVLTKMLLIMSVLCSVCILLQLLPGISIMLMAVLYMVSIWSSDAMVSLLNAISVAYNNAGYFVDYGAARGIGAVASAVSSLIIGWVIAKFGTTWMLVLLLAARLGSMIALAGFPEIQQSRSAVSADHRSLSIGAFLGQYRWYCLSLLGIAFLGMYHAMTENYMIVIMNALGGNSSHVGVALFIAAMVAAPVISFFEKIRKVFRDTTVLKIAAVSFFIKAVGFYFAG
;
A
#
# COMPACT_ATOMS: atom_id res chain seq x y z
N MET A 1 19.28 16.97 -10.45
CA MET A 1 18.01 16.23 -10.73
C MET A 1 17.05 16.54 -9.61
N ASN A 2 15.83 16.97 -9.92
CA ASN A 2 14.82 17.41 -8.94
C ASN A 2 14.47 16.25 -7.98
N LEU A 3 14.46 16.51 -6.66
CA LEU A 3 14.16 15.50 -5.64
C LEU A 3 12.79 14.88 -5.78
N THR A 4 11.81 15.65 -6.28
CA THR A 4 10.48 15.15 -6.58
C THR A 4 10.52 14.00 -7.60
N TYR A 5 11.34 14.09 -8.66
CA TYR A 5 11.46 12.99 -9.63
C TYR A 5 12.10 11.74 -9.03
N ARG A 6 13.12 11.89 -8.17
CA ARG A 6 13.72 10.73 -7.48
C ARG A 6 12.73 10.08 -6.51
N TYR A 7 12.00 10.88 -5.77
CA TYR A 7 10.96 10.39 -4.87
C TYR A 7 9.81 9.73 -5.64
N SER A 8 9.44 10.30 -6.80
CA SER A 8 8.45 9.70 -7.70
C SER A 8 8.89 8.34 -8.23
N ALA A 9 10.18 8.14 -8.51
CA ALA A 9 10.70 6.83 -8.92
C ALA A 9 10.58 5.78 -7.80
N ILE A 10 10.82 6.17 -6.54
CA ILE A 10 10.61 5.30 -5.38
C ILE A 10 9.12 4.96 -5.25
N GLN A 11 8.24 5.96 -5.33
CA GLN A 11 6.79 5.76 -5.27
C GLN A 11 6.31 4.85 -6.41
N PHE A 12 6.77 5.07 -7.65
CA PHE A 12 6.42 4.25 -8.80
C PHE A 12 6.77 2.77 -8.58
N THR A 13 8.03 2.50 -8.27
CA THR A 13 8.53 1.11 -8.13
C THR A 13 7.94 0.41 -6.91
N HIS A 14 7.77 1.12 -5.79
CA HIS A 14 7.12 0.57 -4.60
C HIS A 14 5.67 0.17 -4.89
N TRP A 15 4.88 1.09 -5.45
CA TRP A 15 3.46 0.84 -5.70
C TRP A 15 3.22 -0.16 -6.84
N ALA A 16 4.11 -0.23 -7.83
CA ALA A 16 4.07 -1.29 -8.84
C ALA A 16 4.22 -2.69 -8.22
N SER A 17 5.12 -2.86 -7.25
CA SER A 17 5.31 -4.13 -6.55
C SER A 17 4.22 -4.40 -5.52
N SER A 18 3.92 -3.44 -4.63
CA SER A 18 3.01 -3.62 -3.49
C SER A 18 1.57 -3.86 -3.94
N SER A 19 1.04 -3.01 -4.85
CA SER A 19 -0.33 -3.16 -5.35
C SER A 19 -0.53 -4.47 -6.10
N GLY A 20 0.44 -4.87 -6.93
CA GLY A 20 0.38 -6.14 -7.64
C GLY A 20 0.38 -7.35 -6.70
N ALA A 21 1.21 -7.30 -5.64
CA ALA A 21 1.24 -8.35 -4.63
C ALA A 21 -0.10 -8.44 -3.89
N ALA A 22 -0.66 -7.33 -3.43
CA ALA A 22 -1.92 -7.31 -2.69
C ALA A 22 -3.11 -7.73 -3.57
N ALA A 23 -3.24 -7.15 -4.76
CA ALA A 23 -4.37 -7.39 -5.67
C ALA A 23 -4.50 -8.85 -6.13
N PHE A 24 -3.39 -9.54 -6.33
CA PHE A 24 -3.37 -10.92 -6.81
C PHE A 24 -2.97 -11.94 -5.74
N ALA A 25 -2.96 -11.55 -4.46
CA ALA A 25 -2.65 -12.42 -3.33
C ALA A 25 -3.55 -13.66 -3.30
N THR A 26 -4.85 -13.45 -3.35
CA THR A 26 -5.84 -14.54 -3.36
C THR A 26 -5.68 -15.43 -4.59
N THR A 27 -5.46 -14.84 -5.77
CA THR A 27 -5.20 -15.58 -7.02
C THR A 27 -3.99 -16.50 -6.87
N TYR A 28 -2.89 -15.98 -6.34
CA TYR A 28 -1.66 -16.73 -6.16
C TYR A 28 -1.84 -17.86 -5.14
N LEU A 29 -2.35 -17.56 -3.97
CA LEU A 29 -2.47 -18.53 -2.88
C LEU A 29 -3.48 -19.64 -3.21
N LEU A 30 -4.64 -19.32 -3.80
CA LEU A 30 -5.61 -20.32 -4.25
C LEU A 30 -5.02 -21.22 -5.35
N ASN A 31 -4.29 -20.65 -6.33
CA ASN A 31 -3.65 -21.41 -7.39
C ASN A 31 -2.58 -22.39 -6.85
N LYS A 32 -1.95 -22.07 -5.73
CA LYS A 32 -1.00 -22.94 -5.03
C LYS A 32 -1.65 -23.96 -4.09
N GLY A 33 -2.98 -23.98 -4.00
CA GLY A 33 -3.73 -24.95 -3.21
C GLY A 33 -3.99 -24.54 -1.75
N VAL A 34 -3.76 -23.26 -1.40
CA VAL A 34 -4.13 -22.76 -0.06
C VAL A 34 -5.66 -22.62 0.04
N PRO A 35 -6.32 -23.19 1.05
CA PRO A 35 -7.76 -23.05 1.23
C PRO A 35 -8.19 -21.58 1.38
N SER A 36 -9.37 -21.21 0.83
CA SER A 36 -9.84 -19.82 0.81
C SER A 36 -9.95 -19.18 2.20
N GLY A 37 -10.42 -19.95 3.21
CA GLY A 37 -10.44 -19.48 4.60
C GLY A 37 -9.06 -19.16 5.16
N MET A 38 -8.04 -19.98 4.83
CA MET A 38 -6.66 -19.73 5.22
C MET A 38 -6.09 -18.51 4.50
N VAL A 39 -6.42 -18.27 3.23
CA VAL A 39 -6.04 -17.07 2.48
C VAL A 39 -6.53 -15.82 3.20
N GLY A 40 -7.83 -15.78 3.56
CA GLY A 40 -8.42 -14.65 4.30
C GLY A 40 -7.73 -14.42 5.65
N PHE A 41 -7.47 -15.50 6.40
CA PHE A 41 -6.75 -15.42 7.68
C PHE A 41 -5.33 -14.84 7.52
N LEU A 42 -4.56 -15.31 6.56
CA LEU A 42 -3.19 -14.84 6.31
C LEU A 42 -3.16 -13.36 5.89
N LEU A 43 -4.08 -12.93 5.03
CA LEU A 43 -4.18 -11.53 4.62
C LEU A 43 -4.62 -10.63 5.77
N ALA A 44 -5.56 -11.07 6.60
CA ALA A 44 -5.96 -10.35 7.81
C ALA A 44 -4.80 -10.23 8.81
N LEU A 45 -4.04 -11.30 9.00
CA LEU A 45 -2.86 -11.32 9.87
C LEU A 45 -1.75 -10.38 9.34
N ALA A 46 -1.48 -10.38 8.03
CA ALA A 46 -0.56 -9.44 7.41
C ALA A 46 -0.96 -7.98 7.65
N GLY A 47 -2.25 -7.66 7.47
CA GLY A 47 -2.79 -6.33 7.74
C GLY A 47 -2.69 -5.92 9.20
N LEU A 48 -2.99 -6.84 10.13
CA LEU A 48 -2.84 -6.60 11.57
C LEU A 48 -1.38 -6.35 11.95
N CYS A 49 -0.45 -7.18 11.48
CA CYS A 49 0.99 -7.00 11.69
C CYS A 49 1.46 -5.65 11.12
N SER A 50 0.96 -5.26 9.94
CA SER A 50 1.27 -3.96 9.34
C SER A 50 0.77 -2.80 10.21
N CYS A 51 -0.48 -2.87 10.66
CA CYS A 51 -1.09 -1.86 11.52
C CYS A 51 -0.30 -1.67 12.83
N LEU A 52 0.15 -2.75 13.46
CA LEU A 52 0.92 -2.70 14.70
C LEU A 52 2.37 -2.25 14.49
N SER A 53 2.98 -2.61 13.37
CA SER A 53 4.39 -2.28 13.08
C SER A 53 4.59 -0.84 12.60
N GLN A 54 3.61 -0.22 11.93
CA GLN A 54 3.75 1.14 11.39
C GLN A 54 4.05 2.20 12.48
N PRO A 55 3.35 2.28 13.62
CA PRO A 55 3.70 3.21 14.68
C PRO A 55 5.07 2.95 15.29
N VAL A 56 5.46 1.67 15.41
CA VAL A 56 6.78 1.27 15.92
C VAL A 56 7.87 1.75 14.97
N LEU A 57 7.74 1.47 13.68
CA LEU A 57 8.68 1.91 12.65
C LEU A 57 8.77 3.44 12.57
N ALA A 58 7.63 4.14 12.64
CA ALA A 58 7.61 5.60 12.69
C ALA A 58 8.36 6.13 13.92
N SER A 59 8.09 5.58 15.11
CA SER A 59 8.77 6.00 16.34
C SER A 59 10.27 5.71 16.33
N LEU A 60 10.70 4.60 15.71
CA LEU A 60 12.11 4.29 15.50
C LEU A 60 12.77 5.29 14.53
N ALA A 61 12.07 5.66 13.46
CA ALA A 61 12.53 6.65 12.51
C ALA A 61 12.69 8.04 13.17
N ASP A 62 11.75 8.44 14.02
CA ASP A 62 11.78 9.73 14.71
C ASP A 62 12.91 9.85 15.76
N ARG A 63 13.28 8.71 16.38
CA ARG A 63 14.34 8.68 17.41
C ARG A 63 15.74 8.61 16.85
N ALA A 64 15.89 8.23 15.61
CA ALA A 64 17.21 7.98 15.04
C ALA A 64 17.86 9.24 14.49
N GLU A 65 19.10 9.45 14.88
CA GLU A 65 19.86 10.68 14.62
C GLU A 65 20.36 10.85 13.19
N LYS A 66 20.49 9.76 12.39
CA LYS A 66 21.03 9.82 11.03
C LYS A 66 20.42 8.73 10.11
N PHE A 67 19.99 9.11 8.91
CA PHE A 67 19.74 8.24 7.74
C PHE A 67 18.79 7.07 7.90
N VAL A 68 17.88 7.08 8.88
CA VAL A 68 17.18 5.88 9.25
C VAL A 68 16.06 5.54 8.28
N LEU A 69 15.37 6.55 7.71
CA LEU A 69 14.24 6.30 6.83
C LEU A 69 14.61 5.46 5.59
N THR A 70 15.64 5.88 4.85
CA THR A 70 16.09 5.16 3.64
C THR A 70 16.66 3.79 3.95
N LYS A 71 17.42 3.65 5.05
CA LYS A 71 17.96 2.37 5.50
C LYS A 71 16.87 1.41 5.97
N MET A 72 15.90 1.88 6.73
CA MET A 72 14.75 1.07 7.14
C MET A 72 13.96 0.58 5.93
N LEU A 73 13.71 1.46 4.96
CA LEU A 73 13.05 1.10 3.70
C LEU A 73 13.86 0.07 2.91
N LEU A 74 15.19 0.19 2.85
CA LEU A 74 16.05 -0.79 2.21
C LEU A 74 15.98 -2.15 2.92
N ILE A 75 16.06 -2.18 4.25
CA ILE A 75 15.96 -3.43 5.04
C ILE A 75 14.62 -4.12 4.76
N MET A 76 13.51 -3.39 4.80
CA MET A 76 12.19 -3.94 4.49
C MET A 76 12.08 -4.41 3.03
N SER A 77 12.70 -3.67 2.08
CA SER A 77 12.74 -4.08 0.68
C SER A 77 13.56 -5.37 0.47
N VAL A 78 14.69 -5.51 1.18
CA VAL A 78 15.50 -6.74 1.15
C VAL A 78 14.70 -7.89 1.72
N LEU A 79 14.06 -7.72 2.88
CA LEU A 79 13.22 -8.76 3.48
C LEU A 79 12.12 -9.22 2.51
N CYS A 80 11.40 -8.28 1.90
CA CYS A 80 10.39 -8.57 0.90
C CYS A 80 10.97 -9.33 -0.30
N SER A 81 12.12 -8.89 -0.83
CA SER A 81 12.79 -9.53 -1.97
C SER A 81 13.23 -10.95 -1.65
N VAL A 82 13.79 -11.17 -0.47
CA VAL A 82 14.19 -12.52 -0.01
C VAL A 82 12.98 -13.43 0.10
N CYS A 83 11.88 -12.95 0.69
CA CYS A 83 10.63 -13.72 0.76
C CYS A 83 10.10 -14.09 -0.63
N ILE A 84 10.14 -13.18 -1.60
CA ILE A 84 9.72 -13.46 -2.97
C ILE A 84 10.67 -14.46 -3.65
N LEU A 85 11.98 -14.30 -3.49
CA LEU A 85 12.97 -15.21 -4.05
C LEU A 85 12.82 -16.64 -3.51
N LEU A 86 12.61 -16.79 -2.20
CA LEU A 86 12.39 -18.10 -1.59
C LEU A 86 11.15 -18.79 -2.14
N GLN A 87 10.10 -18.04 -2.47
CA GLN A 87 8.88 -18.59 -3.09
C GLN A 87 9.08 -19.10 -4.53
N LEU A 88 10.16 -18.69 -5.20
CA LEU A 88 10.51 -19.17 -6.54
C LEU A 88 11.26 -20.51 -6.50
N LEU A 89 11.73 -20.96 -5.32
CA LEU A 89 12.44 -22.21 -5.17
C LEU A 89 11.51 -23.40 -5.40
N PRO A 90 11.95 -24.44 -6.13
CA PRO A 90 11.17 -25.66 -6.29
C PRO A 90 11.12 -26.45 -4.99
N GLY A 91 10.02 -27.17 -4.75
CA GLY A 91 9.86 -28.09 -3.61
C GLY A 91 9.54 -27.41 -2.27
N ILE A 92 9.26 -26.12 -2.25
CA ILE A 92 8.86 -25.42 -1.03
C ILE A 92 7.46 -25.89 -0.59
N SER A 93 7.26 -26.10 0.72
CA SER A 93 5.95 -26.50 1.24
C SER A 93 4.92 -25.37 1.08
N ILE A 94 3.64 -25.73 0.84
CA ILE A 94 2.54 -24.77 0.66
C ILE A 94 2.43 -23.82 1.86
N MET A 95 2.59 -24.36 3.08
CA MET A 95 2.50 -23.56 4.29
C MET A 95 3.63 -22.53 4.38
N LEU A 96 4.87 -22.94 4.12
CA LEU A 96 6.01 -22.01 4.14
C LEU A 96 5.87 -20.94 3.06
N MET A 97 5.44 -21.33 1.85
CA MET A 97 5.15 -20.40 0.77
C MET A 97 4.09 -19.36 1.17
N ALA A 98 2.99 -19.79 1.79
CA ALA A 98 1.91 -18.92 2.25
C ALA A 98 2.39 -17.94 3.34
N VAL A 99 3.22 -18.40 4.29
CA VAL A 99 3.83 -17.55 5.32
C VAL A 99 4.80 -16.54 4.69
N LEU A 100 5.65 -16.96 3.76
CA LEU A 100 6.57 -16.05 3.04
C LEU A 100 5.81 -14.98 2.26
N TYR A 101 4.67 -15.36 1.65
CA TYR A 101 3.81 -14.40 0.95
C TYR A 101 3.19 -13.39 1.92
N MET A 102 2.68 -13.85 3.06
CA MET A 102 2.18 -12.99 4.15
C MET A 102 3.25 -12.00 4.62
N VAL A 103 4.49 -12.46 4.86
CA VAL A 103 5.61 -11.62 5.29
C VAL A 103 5.97 -10.59 4.21
N SER A 104 5.91 -10.97 2.93
CA SER A 104 6.18 -10.02 1.83
C SER A 104 5.12 -8.92 1.72
N ILE A 105 3.83 -9.23 1.93
CA ILE A 105 2.76 -8.24 2.00
C ILE A 105 2.96 -7.34 3.22
N TRP A 106 3.10 -7.93 4.41
CA TRP A 106 3.33 -7.18 5.63
C TRP A 106 4.49 -6.19 5.51
N SER A 107 5.65 -6.64 5.01
CA SER A 107 6.82 -5.78 4.86
C SER A 107 6.60 -4.65 3.85
N SER A 108 5.85 -4.91 2.78
CA SER A 108 5.47 -3.90 1.79
C SER A 108 4.55 -2.82 2.37
N ASP A 109 3.53 -3.24 3.12
CA ASP A 109 2.56 -2.32 3.73
C ASP A 109 3.19 -1.49 4.86
N ALA A 110 4.08 -2.12 5.65
CA ALA A 110 4.81 -1.44 6.71
C ALA A 110 5.72 -0.30 6.19
N MET A 111 6.20 -0.42 4.94
CA MET A 111 7.01 0.63 4.31
C MET A 111 6.22 1.91 3.98
N VAL A 112 4.90 1.86 3.87
CA VAL A 112 4.08 3.00 3.42
C VAL A 112 4.23 4.20 4.34
N SER A 113 4.24 4.00 5.66
CA SER A 113 4.43 5.06 6.65
C SER A 113 5.81 5.72 6.52
N LEU A 114 6.86 4.92 6.32
CA LEU A 114 8.23 5.41 6.13
C LEU A 114 8.39 6.16 4.81
N LEU A 115 7.76 5.67 3.73
CA LEU A 115 7.74 6.38 2.44
C LEU A 115 7.10 7.76 2.57
N ASN A 116 5.95 7.85 3.26
CA ASN A 116 5.28 9.12 3.48
C ASN A 116 6.14 10.07 4.33
N ALA A 117 6.84 9.55 5.34
CA ALA A 117 7.73 10.32 6.21
C ALA A 117 8.92 10.95 5.45
N ILE A 118 9.40 10.34 4.36
CA ILE A 118 10.47 10.93 3.52
C ILE A 118 10.08 12.34 3.04
N SER A 119 8.89 12.48 2.42
CA SER A 119 8.49 13.79 1.88
C SER A 119 8.40 14.87 2.97
N VAL A 120 7.88 14.49 4.14
CA VAL A 120 7.79 15.40 5.30
C VAL A 120 9.16 15.78 5.81
N ALA A 121 10.07 14.80 5.99
CA ALA A 121 11.42 15.04 6.49
C ALA A 121 12.23 15.98 5.56
N TYR A 122 12.14 15.76 4.23
CA TYR A 122 12.85 16.60 3.25
C TYR A 122 12.28 18.01 3.18
N ASN A 123 10.95 18.16 3.18
CA ASN A 123 10.31 19.48 3.21
C ASN A 123 10.66 20.25 4.49
N ASN A 124 10.70 19.59 5.65
CA ASN A 124 11.13 20.20 6.91
C ASN A 124 12.62 20.61 6.90
N ALA A 125 13.46 19.91 6.14
CA ALA A 125 14.87 20.27 5.95
C ALA A 125 15.09 21.34 4.88
N GLY A 126 14.02 21.94 4.32
CA GLY A 126 14.09 22.99 3.30
C GLY A 126 14.25 22.49 1.87
N TYR A 127 14.14 21.18 1.63
CA TYR A 127 14.17 20.61 0.29
C TYR A 127 12.74 20.35 -0.20
N PHE A 128 12.36 20.94 -1.31
CA PHE A 128 11.02 20.76 -1.85
C PHE A 128 10.84 19.37 -2.47
N VAL A 129 9.87 18.62 -1.94
CA VAL A 129 9.39 17.32 -2.46
C VAL A 129 7.87 17.38 -2.57
N ASP A 130 7.36 17.32 -3.79
CA ASP A 130 5.91 17.28 -4.05
C ASP A 130 5.37 15.87 -3.80
N TYR A 131 4.77 15.67 -2.63
CA TYR A 131 4.14 14.42 -2.25
C TYR A 131 2.96 14.06 -3.14
N GLY A 132 2.10 15.04 -3.47
CA GLY A 132 0.88 14.81 -4.25
C GLY A 132 1.20 14.30 -5.66
N ALA A 133 2.12 14.98 -6.36
CA ALA A 133 2.57 14.55 -7.68
C ALA A 133 3.22 13.15 -7.64
N ALA A 134 4.12 12.91 -6.69
CA ALA A 134 4.79 11.62 -6.57
C ALA A 134 3.81 10.48 -6.21
N ARG A 135 2.84 10.72 -5.33
CA ARG A 135 1.81 9.74 -4.96
C ARG A 135 0.84 9.45 -6.12
N GLY A 136 0.55 10.47 -6.93
CA GLY A 136 -0.21 10.30 -8.17
C GLY A 136 0.51 9.38 -9.17
N ILE A 137 1.84 9.53 -9.34
CA ILE A 137 2.68 8.64 -10.14
C ILE A 137 2.63 7.21 -9.55
N GLY A 138 2.63 7.05 -8.23
CA GLY A 138 2.42 5.77 -7.58
C GLY A 138 1.07 5.13 -7.90
N ALA A 139 0.00 5.91 -8.00
CA ALA A 139 -1.33 5.40 -8.40
C ALA A 139 -1.33 4.93 -9.87
N VAL A 140 -0.68 5.66 -10.77
CA VAL A 140 -0.49 5.23 -12.16
C VAL A 140 0.33 3.92 -12.22
N ALA A 141 1.38 3.81 -11.40
CA ALA A 141 2.17 2.59 -11.31
C ALA A 141 1.32 1.39 -10.84
N SER A 142 0.45 1.58 -9.84
CA SER A 142 -0.51 0.55 -9.40
C SER A 142 -1.44 0.12 -10.53
N ALA A 143 -1.97 1.09 -11.29
CA ALA A 143 -2.85 0.81 -12.42
C ALA A 143 -2.15 -0.05 -13.47
N VAL A 144 -1.01 0.42 -13.96
CA VAL A 144 -0.24 -0.25 -15.01
C VAL A 144 0.23 -1.64 -14.55
N SER A 145 0.72 -1.75 -13.32
CA SER A 145 1.18 -3.04 -12.79
C SER A 145 0.05 -4.05 -12.65
N SER A 146 -1.14 -3.63 -12.18
CA SER A 146 -2.31 -4.51 -12.08
C SER A 146 -2.73 -5.05 -13.45
N LEU A 147 -2.72 -4.20 -14.47
CA LEU A 147 -3.04 -4.60 -15.84
C LEU A 147 -2.04 -5.64 -16.38
N ILE A 148 -0.74 -5.33 -16.26
CA ILE A 148 0.34 -6.22 -16.75
C ILE A 148 0.32 -7.55 -15.98
N ILE A 149 0.25 -7.52 -14.65
CA ILE A 149 0.27 -8.71 -13.82
C ILE A 149 -0.96 -9.57 -14.09
N GLY A 150 -2.16 -8.99 -14.20
CA GLY A 150 -3.38 -9.71 -14.53
C GLY A 150 -3.27 -10.46 -15.86
N TRP A 151 -2.72 -9.81 -16.90
CA TRP A 151 -2.47 -10.42 -18.19
C TRP A 151 -1.39 -11.51 -18.12
N VAL A 152 -0.30 -11.27 -17.41
CA VAL A 152 0.79 -12.24 -17.22
C VAL A 152 0.31 -13.48 -16.49
N ILE A 153 -0.48 -13.34 -15.44
CA ILE A 153 -1.06 -14.48 -14.72
C ILE A 153 -1.96 -15.30 -15.64
N ALA A 154 -2.83 -14.65 -16.42
CA ALA A 154 -3.75 -15.32 -17.32
C ALA A 154 -3.02 -16.11 -18.43
N LYS A 155 -1.86 -15.62 -18.89
CA LYS A 155 -1.12 -16.22 -20.01
C LYS A 155 0.00 -17.17 -19.59
N PHE A 156 0.73 -16.83 -18.54
CA PHE A 156 1.97 -17.52 -18.12
C PHE A 156 1.90 -18.13 -16.72
N GLY A 157 0.85 -17.83 -15.97
CA GLY A 157 0.65 -18.34 -14.61
C GLY A 157 1.23 -17.45 -13.52
N THR A 158 0.92 -17.84 -12.27
CA THR A 158 1.20 -17.02 -11.07
C THR A 158 2.69 -16.91 -10.71
N THR A 159 3.53 -17.84 -11.17
CA THR A 159 4.99 -17.78 -10.90
C THR A 159 5.62 -16.55 -11.56
N TRP A 160 5.22 -16.20 -12.78
CA TRP A 160 5.72 -15.03 -13.47
C TRP A 160 5.32 -13.70 -12.83
N MET A 161 4.21 -13.70 -12.10
CA MET A 161 3.85 -12.57 -11.23
C MET A 161 4.96 -12.29 -10.21
N LEU A 162 5.46 -13.32 -9.51
CA LEU A 162 6.54 -13.15 -8.53
C LEU A 162 7.81 -12.55 -9.15
N VAL A 163 8.15 -12.94 -10.38
CA VAL A 163 9.29 -12.37 -11.10
C VAL A 163 9.10 -10.88 -11.36
N LEU A 164 7.91 -10.46 -11.79
CA LEU A 164 7.59 -9.04 -12.01
C LEU A 164 7.62 -8.24 -10.70
N LEU A 165 7.05 -8.80 -9.62
CA LEU A 165 7.07 -8.18 -8.30
C LEU A 165 8.51 -8.00 -7.80
N LEU A 166 9.35 -9.00 -7.98
CA LEU A 166 10.76 -8.94 -7.61
C LEU A 166 11.49 -7.87 -8.43
N ALA A 167 11.30 -7.83 -9.75
CA ALA A 167 11.91 -6.83 -10.61
C ALA A 167 11.53 -5.40 -10.19
N ALA A 168 10.24 -5.15 -9.89
CA ALA A 168 9.79 -3.85 -9.39
C ALA A 168 10.39 -3.53 -8.01
N ARG A 169 10.53 -4.53 -7.12
CA ARG A 169 11.14 -4.36 -5.80
C ARG A 169 12.64 -4.05 -5.90
N LEU A 170 13.37 -4.71 -6.77
CA LEU A 170 14.77 -4.39 -7.05
C LEU A 170 14.93 -2.97 -7.62
N GLY A 171 14.02 -2.55 -8.50
CA GLY A 171 13.94 -1.16 -8.95
C GLY A 171 13.73 -0.16 -7.81
N SER A 172 12.90 -0.51 -6.82
CA SER A 172 12.70 0.29 -5.62
C SER A 172 13.99 0.41 -4.77
N MET A 173 14.73 -0.69 -4.62
CA MET A 173 16.01 -0.68 -3.91
C MET A 173 17.06 0.18 -4.60
N ILE A 174 17.15 0.12 -5.94
CA ILE A 174 18.05 0.97 -6.74
C ILE A 174 17.67 2.44 -6.59
N ALA A 175 16.38 2.76 -6.66
CA ALA A 175 15.89 4.13 -6.49
C ALA A 175 16.17 4.69 -5.09
N LEU A 176 16.01 3.86 -4.05
CA LEU A 176 16.34 4.20 -2.65
C LEU A 176 17.85 4.39 -2.44
N ALA A 177 18.69 3.51 -2.98
CA ALA A 177 20.13 3.60 -2.87
C ALA A 177 20.69 4.88 -3.54
N GLY A 178 20.04 5.34 -4.61
CA GLY A 178 20.37 6.61 -5.29
C GLY A 178 19.76 7.86 -4.63
N PHE A 179 18.96 7.72 -3.57
CA PHE A 179 18.29 8.86 -2.95
C PHE A 179 19.27 9.59 -2.02
N PRO A 180 19.42 10.94 -2.12
CA PRO A 180 20.39 11.67 -1.33
C PRO A 180 20.03 11.61 0.15
N GLU A 181 21.04 11.47 0.96
CA GLU A 181 20.88 11.46 2.42
C GLU A 181 20.81 12.91 2.96
N ILE A 182 19.88 13.17 3.87
CA ILE A 182 19.82 14.41 4.63
C ILE A 182 19.99 14.11 6.12
N GLN A 183 20.67 15.01 6.83
CA GLN A 183 20.59 15.00 8.29
C GLN A 183 19.19 15.48 8.69
N GLN A 184 18.42 14.62 9.32
CA GLN A 184 17.20 15.09 9.99
C GLN A 184 17.64 16.06 11.09
N SER A 185 17.37 17.36 10.89
CA SER A 185 17.34 18.26 12.03
C SER A 185 16.34 17.69 13.01
N ARG A 186 16.75 17.43 14.24
CA ARG A 186 15.80 17.26 15.34
C ARG A 186 14.85 18.45 15.22
N SER A 187 13.68 18.24 14.65
CA SER A 187 12.58 19.12 14.99
C SER A 187 12.51 19.00 16.50
N ALA A 188 12.84 20.10 17.17
CA ALA A 188 12.56 20.24 18.59
C ALA A 188 11.06 20.10 18.71
N VAL A 189 10.58 18.86 18.75
CA VAL A 189 9.30 18.54 19.32
C VAL A 189 9.52 18.92 20.76
N SER A 190 9.19 20.18 21.04
CA SER A 190 9.19 20.76 22.34
C SER A 190 8.57 19.74 23.28
N ALA A 191 9.35 19.32 24.27
CA ALA A 191 9.03 18.28 25.25
C ALA A 191 7.82 18.63 26.15
N ASP A 192 6.98 19.55 25.72
CA ASP A 192 5.81 20.06 26.46
C ASP A 192 4.48 19.54 25.93
N HIS A 193 4.46 18.47 25.16
CA HIS A 193 3.23 17.73 24.93
C HIS A 193 2.95 16.86 26.14
N ARG A 194 2.19 17.40 27.08
CA ARG A 194 1.45 16.57 28.07
C ARG A 194 0.79 15.46 27.29
N SER A 195 1.31 14.23 27.44
CA SER A 195 0.73 13.05 26.81
C SER A 195 -0.70 12.90 27.34
N LEU A 196 -1.68 13.24 26.52
CA LEU A 196 -3.08 12.97 26.85
C LEU A 196 -3.22 11.47 27.04
N SER A 197 -3.85 11.05 28.14
CA SER A 197 -4.23 9.65 28.28
C SER A 197 -5.18 9.26 27.14
N ILE A 198 -5.16 8.00 26.72
CA ILE A 198 -6.03 7.49 25.64
C ILE A 198 -7.49 7.84 25.92
N GLY A 199 -7.96 7.68 27.18
CA GLY A 199 -9.32 8.02 27.57
C GLY A 199 -9.65 9.52 27.43
N ALA A 200 -8.73 10.41 27.82
CA ALA A 200 -8.89 11.85 27.64
C ALA A 200 -8.92 12.24 26.16
N PHE A 201 -8.07 11.63 25.32
CA PHE A 201 -8.06 11.83 23.87
C PHE A 201 -9.39 11.40 23.25
N LEU A 202 -9.89 10.19 23.56
CA LEU A 202 -11.17 9.68 23.04
C LEU A 202 -12.35 10.58 23.45
N GLY A 203 -12.35 11.08 24.67
CA GLY A 203 -13.39 12.00 25.17
C GLY A 203 -13.35 13.36 24.46
N GLN A 204 -12.15 13.95 24.33
CA GLN A 204 -11.96 15.28 23.75
C GLN A 204 -12.20 15.28 22.24
N TYR A 205 -11.79 14.22 21.52
CA TYR A 205 -11.86 14.12 20.06
C TYR A 205 -12.87 13.06 19.57
N ARG A 206 -13.98 12.86 20.31
CA ARG A 206 -14.98 11.82 20.03
C ARG A 206 -15.47 11.79 18.57
N TRP A 207 -15.73 12.94 17.96
CA TRP A 207 -16.20 13.02 16.58
C TRP A 207 -15.13 12.61 15.57
N TYR A 208 -13.88 12.94 15.85
CA TYR A 208 -12.74 12.48 15.07
C TYR A 208 -12.59 10.96 15.15
N CYS A 209 -12.68 10.39 16.35
CA CYS A 209 -12.61 8.94 16.55
C CYS A 209 -13.77 8.20 15.87
N LEU A 210 -14.98 8.74 15.92
CA LEU A 210 -16.14 8.19 15.19
C LEU A 210 -15.93 8.25 13.65
N SER A 211 -15.36 9.33 13.14
CA SER A 211 -15.01 9.45 11.72
C SER A 211 -13.96 8.42 11.31
N LEU A 212 -12.93 8.19 12.14
CA LEU A 212 -11.92 7.15 11.91
C LEU A 212 -12.54 5.74 11.90
N LEU A 213 -13.47 5.47 12.80
CA LEU A 213 -14.21 4.20 12.82
C LEU A 213 -15.01 4.00 11.55
N GLY A 214 -15.71 5.03 11.08
CA GLY A 214 -16.42 5.00 9.79
C GLY A 214 -15.48 4.72 8.61
N ILE A 215 -14.32 5.38 8.56
CA ILE A 215 -13.30 5.15 7.53
C ILE A 215 -12.76 3.72 7.62
N ALA A 216 -12.57 3.17 8.84
CA ALA A 216 -12.13 1.80 9.02
C ALA A 216 -13.13 0.78 8.43
N PHE A 217 -14.43 0.96 8.63
CA PHE A 217 -15.45 0.10 8.00
C PHE A 217 -15.44 0.19 6.48
N LEU A 218 -15.29 1.39 5.91
CA LEU A 218 -15.14 1.56 4.46
C LEU A 218 -13.88 0.87 3.94
N GLY A 219 -12.77 0.98 4.67
CA GLY A 219 -11.51 0.30 4.36
C GLY A 219 -11.63 -1.22 4.41
N MET A 220 -12.34 -1.77 5.42
CA MET A 220 -12.61 -3.21 5.51
C MET A 220 -13.41 -3.70 4.29
N TYR A 221 -14.49 -3.02 3.93
CA TYR A 221 -15.27 -3.34 2.73
C TYR A 221 -14.40 -3.31 1.47
N HIS A 222 -13.58 -2.26 1.31
CA HIS A 222 -12.67 -2.11 0.18
C HIS A 222 -11.68 -3.27 0.10
N ALA A 223 -11.01 -3.60 1.21
CA ALA A 223 -10.05 -4.69 1.29
C ALA A 223 -10.70 -6.04 0.97
N MET A 224 -11.91 -6.32 1.50
CA MET A 224 -12.64 -7.55 1.20
C MET A 224 -12.96 -7.67 -0.29
N THR A 225 -13.47 -6.61 -0.91
CA THR A 225 -13.82 -6.63 -2.34
C THR A 225 -12.60 -6.75 -3.23
N GLU A 226 -11.50 -6.09 -2.92
CA GLU A 226 -10.26 -6.19 -3.70
C GLU A 226 -9.58 -7.56 -3.55
N ASN A 227 -9.44 -8.04 -2.33
CA ASN A 227 -8.77 -9.32 -2.08
C ASN A 227 -9.50 -10.51 -2.72
N TYR A 228 -10.83 -10.47 -2.78
CA TYR A 228 -11.64 -11.55 -3.37
C TYR A 228 -12.17 -11.23 -4.78
N MET A 229 -11.66 -10.17 -5.42
CA MET A 229 -12.07 -9.79 -6.78
C MET A 229 -11.94 -10.95 -7.78
N ILE A 230 -10.90 -11.78 -7.66
CA ILE A 230 -10.72 -12.95 -8.53
C ILE A 230 -11.84 -13.99 -8.36
N VAL A 231 -12.31 -14.19 -7.15
CA VAL A 231 -13.40 -15.14 -6.88
C VAL A 231 -14.69 -14.65 -7.53
N ILE A 232 -14.97 -13.35 -7.41
CA ILE A 232 -16.14 -12.71 -8.04
C ILE A 232 -16.01 -12.81 -9.58
N MET A 233 -14.84 -12.46 -10.12
CA MET A 233 -14.61 -12.52 -11.56
C MET A 233 -14.73 -13.92 -12.13
N ASN A 234 -14.21 -14.94 -11.43
CA ASN A 234 -14.34 -16.33 -11.86
C ASN A 234 -15.80 -16.81 -11.84
N ALA A 235 -16.60 -16.39 -10.85
CA ALA A 235 -18.03 -16.71 -10.79
C ALA A 235 -18.81 -16.11 -11.98
N LEU A 236 -18.34 -14.98 -12.52
CA LEU A 236 -18.91 -14.31 -13.69
C LEU A 236 -18.27 -14.76 -15.02
N GLY A 237 -17.47 -15.85 -15.02
CA GLY A 237 -16.78 -16.37 -16.21
C GLY A 237 -15.55 -15.58 -16.65
N GLY A 238 -15.08 -14.65 -15.79
CA GLY A 238 -13.86 -13.88 -16.03
C GLY A 238 -12.59 -14.60 -15.57
N ASN A 239 -11.45 -13.91 -15.65
CA ASN A 239 -10.14 -14.42 -15.24
C ASN A 239 -9.27 -13.28 -14.67
N SER A 240 -8.01 -13.59 -14.36
CA SER A 240 -7.04 -12.63 -13.78
C SER A 240 -6.81 -11.39 -14.66
N SER A 241 -6.92 -11.51 -15.99
CA SER A 241 -6.80 -10.35 -16.90
C SER A 241 -7.95 -9.36 -16.68
N HIS A 242 -9.18 -9.85 -16.49
CA HIS A 242 -10.33 -8.99 -16.20
C HIS A 242 -10.18 -8.30 -14.84
N VAL A 243 -9.63 -8.98 -13.83
CA VAL A 243 -9.26 -8.35 -12.54
C VAL A 243 -8.25 -7.22 -12.77
N GLY A 244 -7.21 -7.47 -13.56
CA GLY A 244 -6.20 -6.47 -13.90
C GLY A 244 -6.79 -5.22 -14.57
N VAL A 245 -7.71 -5.40 -15.52
CA VAL A 245 -8.42 -4.30 -16.20
C VAL A 245 -9.29 -3.52 -15.23
N ALA A 246 -10.06 -4.19 -14.38
CA ALA A 246 -10.92 -3.54 -13.38
C ALA A 246 -10.10 -2.68 -12.41
N LEU A 247 -8.99 -3.20 -11.90
CA LEU A 247 -8.09 -2.48 -11.01
C LEU A 247 -7.35 -1.34 -11.72
N PHE A 248 -6.98 -1.54 -12.99
CA PHE A 248 -6.41 -0.47 -13.83
C PHE A 248 -7.36 0.72 -13.94
N ILE A 249 -8.62 0.47 -14.30
CA ILE A 249 -9.64 1.52 -14.42
C ILE A 249 -9.84 2.23 -13.08
N ALA A 250 -9.98 1.48 -11.98
CA ALA A 250 -10.16 2.04 -10.66
C ALA A 250 -8.99 2.94 -10.24
N ALA A 251 -7.75 2.50 -10.44
CA ALA A 251 -6.56 3.26 -10.09
C ALA A 251 -6.34 4.48 -11.01
N MET A 252 -6.65 4.37 -12.30
CA MET A 252 -6.57 5.50 -13.24
C MET A 252 -7.58 6.60 -12.93
N VAL A 253 -8.77 6.26 -12.42
CA VAL A 253 -9.75 7.23 -11.92
C VAL A 253 -9.27 7.88 -10.61
N ALA A 254 -8.61 7.11 -9.73
CA ALA A 254 -8.08 7.61 -8.47
C ALA A 254 -6.86 8.54 -8.63
N ALA A 255 -6.00 8.29 -9.64
CA ALA A 255 -4.76 9.02 -9.82
C ALA A 255 -4.93 10.56 -9.93
N PRO A 256 -5.85 11.12 -10.75
CA PRO A 256 -6.11 12.56 -10.82
C PRO A 256 -6.62 13.11 -9.48
N VAL A 257 -7.51 12.38 -8.79
CA VAL A 257 -8.06 12.81 -7.50
C VAL A 257 -6.94 12.95 -6.47
N ILE A 258 -6.03 11.97 -6.41
CA ILE A 258 -4.88 12.00 -5.50
C ILE A 258 -3.93 13.14 -5.87
N SER A 259 -3.60 13.30 -7.15
CA SER A 259 -2.65 14.32 -7.62
C SER A 259 -3.15 15.74 -7.39
N PHE A 260 -4.46 15.97 -7.54
CA PHE A 260 -5.06 17.29 -7.40
C PHE A 260 -5.78 17.50 -6.07
N PHE A 261 -5.56 16.63 -5.09
CA PHE A 261 -6.28 16.65 -3.80
C PHE A 261 -6.17 18.01 -3.09
N GLU A 262 -4.99 18.64 -3.09
CA GLU A 262 -4.80 19.98 -2.52
C GLU A 262 -5.67 21.07 -3.19
N LYS A 263 -5.91 20.95 -4.50
CA LYS A 263 -6.82 21.87 -5.22
C LYS A 263 -8.29 21.60 -4.85
N ILE A 264 -8.64 20.31 -4.71
CA ILE A 264 -9.98 19.89 -4.30
C ILE A 264 -10.32 20.43 -2.90
N ARG A 265 -9.36 20.35 -1.95
CA ARG A 265 -9.52 20.88 -0.59
C ARG A 265 -9.71 22.39 -0.52
N LYS A 266 -9.23 23.14 -1.50
CA LYS A 266 -9.48 24.59 -1.58
C LYS A 266 -10.93 24.93 -1.95
N VAL A 267 -11.62 24.02 -2.64
CA VAL A 267 -13.00 24.20 -3.12
C VAL A 267 -14.01 23.53 -2.18
N PHE A 268 -13.69 22.34 -1.70
CA PHE A 268 -14.59 21.54 -0.86
C PHE A 268 -14.07 21.41 0.57
N ARG A 269 -14.97 21.48 1.54
CA ARG A 269 -14.64 21.18 2.95
C ARG A 269 -14.31 19.69 3.10
N ASP A 270 -13.37 19.35 3.97
CA ASP A 270 -12.94 17.95 4.23
C ASP A 270 -14.13 17.03 4.54
N THR A 271 -15.12 17.53 5.31
CA THR A 271 -16.34 16.78 5.62
C THR A 271 -17.20 16.48 4.39
N THR A 272 -17.21 17.36 3.40
CA THR A 272 -17.95 17.15 2.13
C THR A 272 -17.25 16.08 1.30
N VAL A 273 -15.92 16.13 1.22
CA VAL A 273 -15.12 15.10 0.51
C VAL A 273 -15.34 13.72 1.12
N LEU A 274 -15.35 13.61 2.47
CA LEU A 274 -15.64 12.35 3.15
C LEU A 274 -17.05 11.82 2.87
N LYS A 275 -18.07 12.71 2.82
CA LYS A 275 -19.43 12.31 2.47
C LYS A 275 -19.53 11.79 1.03
N ILE A 276 -18.88 12.47 0.08
CA ILE A 276 -18.82 12.03 -1.33
C ILE A 276 -18.15 10.65 -1.41
N ALA A 277 -17.04 10.47 -0.72
CA ALA A 277 -16.37 9.17 -0.67
C ALA A 277 -17.30 8.07 -0.12
N ALA A 278 -17.97 8.30 1.01
CA ALA A 278 -18.90 7.34 1.60
C ALA A 278 -20.04 6.96 0.64
N VAL A 279 -20.64 7.95 -0.04
CA VAL A 279 -21.68 7.70 -1.05
C VAL A 279 -21.13 6.90 -2.24
N SER A 280 -19.92 7.19 -2.69
CA SER A 280 -19.27 6.44 -3.77
C SER A 280 -19.03 4.97 -3.40
N PHE A 281 -18.60 4.69 -2.16
CA PHE A 281 -18.48 3.33 -1.65
C PHE A 281 -19.83 2.60 -1.55
N PHE A 282 -20.88 3.31 -1.14
CA PHE A 282 -22.24 2.75 -1.13
C PHE A 282 -22.72 2.40 -2.54
N ILE A 283 -22.54 3.27 -3.52
CA ILE A 283 -22.88 3.01 -4.93
C ILE A 283 -22.08 1.79 -5.44
N LYS A 284 -20.80 1.70 -5.11
CA LYS A 284 -19.96 0.53 -5.45
C LYS A 284 -20.54 -0.75 -4.85
N ALA A 285 -20.96 -0.74 -3.58
CA ALA A 285 -21.54 -1.91 -2.93
C ALA A 285 -22.86 -2.35 -3.58
N VAL A 286 -23.72 -1.40 -3.91
CA VAL A 286 -24.97 -1.65 -4.65
C VAL A 286 -24.66 -2.22 -6.04
N GLY A 287 -23.66 -1.68 -6.74
CA GLY A 287 -23.22 -2.21 -8.03
C GLY A 287 -22.78 -3.67 -7.97
N PHE A 288 -22.00 -4.06 -6.94
CA PHE A 288 -21.60 -5.45 -6.73
C PHE A 288 -22.78 -6.37 -6.42
N TYR A 289 -23.79 -5.89 -5.67
CA TYR A 289 -24.99 -6.66 -5.36
C TYR A 289 -25.82 -7.01 -6.62
N PHE A 290 -25.92 -6.07 -7.55
CA PHE A 290 -26.66 -6.28 -8.80
C PHE A 290 -25.85 -6.96 -9.92
N ALA A 291 -24.54 -7.08 -9.77
CA ALA A 291 -23.68 -7.74 -10.76
C ALA A 291 -23.60 -9.26 -10.58
N GLY A 292 -24.03 -9.81 -9.45
CA GLY A 292 -24.12 -11.24 -9.14
C GLY A 292 -25.53 -11.66 -8.99
#